data_749c4c45044516f2a5de80ce2d918dc6
#
_entry.id   749c4c45044516f2a5de80ce2d918dc6
#
_cell.length_a   1.000
_cell.length_b   1.000
_cell.length_c   1.000
_cell.angle_alpha   90.00
_cell.angle_beta   90.00
_cell.angle_gamma   90.00
#
_symmetry.space_group_name_H-M   'P 1'
#
loop_
_entity.id
_entity.type
_entity.pdbx_description
1 polymer ?
#
loop_
_entity_poly.entity_id
_entity_poly.type
_entity_poly.pdbx_seq_one_letter_code
_entity_poly.pdbx_strand_id
1 'polypeptide(L)'
;ENLPNMIMEAMACGVPCVGFNVGGIPEMIDHLHNGYVAQYKSSEDFANGIHWILTEPEYDELSAQACRKAIGNYSESIIAKKYTDVYNKITGKYA
;
A
#
# COMPACT_ATOMS: atom_id res chain seq x y z
N GLU A 1 11.21 -7.36 -12.05
CA GLU A 1 9.81 -7.14 -11.72
C GLU A 1 9.58 -5.70 -11.32
N ASN A 2 8.91 -4.96 -12.18
CA ASN A 2 8.64 -3.57 -11.88
C ASN A 2 7.37 -3.38 -11.07
N LEU A 3 6.40 -4.28 -11.22
CA LEU A 3 5.11 -4.12 -10.56
C LEU A 3 5.20 -4.13 -9.04
N PRO A 4 5.93 -5.08 -8.43
CA PRO A 4 6.10 -5.03 -6.96
C PRO A 4 6.75 -3.75 -6.48
N ASN A 5 7.74 -3.24 -7.23
CA ASN A 5 8.38 -1.98 -6.85
C ASN A 5 7.41 -0.81 -6.94
N MET A 6 6.56 -0.81 -7.97
CA MET A 6 5.57 0.25 -8.14
C MET A 6 4.56 0.24 -6.99
N ILE A 7 4.12 -0.94 -6.58
CA ILE A 7 3.19 -1.05 -5.47
C ILE A 7 3.83 -0.54 -4.19
N MET A 8 5.07 -0.95 -3.95
CA MET A 8 5.77 -0.54 -2.75
C MET A 8 6.00 0.97 -2.71
N GLU A 9 6.34 1.56 -3.87
CA GLU A 9 6.53 3.00 -3.96
C GLU A 9 5.22 3.74 -3.70
N ALA A 10 4.12 3.25 -4.24
CA ALA A 10 2.82 3.88 -4.03
C ALA A 10 2.45 3.80 -2.55
N MET A 11 2.65 2.64 -1.93
CA MET A 11 2.34 2.47 -0.51
C MET A 11 3.21 3.37 0.36
N ALA A 12 4.47 3.55 -0.01
CA ALA A 12 5.37 4.44 0.72
C ALA A 12 4.87 5.87 0.69
N CYS A 13 4.14 6.23 -0.36
CA CYS A 13 3.53 7.56 -0.48
C CYS A 13 2.15 7.62 0.17
N GLY A 14 1.75 6.58 0.88
CA GLY A 14 0.48 6.55 1.58
C GLY A 14 -0.69 6.19 0.69
N VAL A 15 -0.44 5.48 -0.40
CA VAL A 15 -1.51 5.06 -1.32
C VAL A 15 -1.79 3.58 -1.10
N PRO A 16 -2.96 3.24 -0.54
CA PRO A 16 -3.34 1.82 -0.42
C PRO A 16 -3.56 1.25 -1.81
N CYS A 17 -3.11 0.03 -2.02
CA CYS A 17 -3.13 -0.57 -3.34
C CYS A 17 -4.03 -1.79 -3.37
N VAL A 18 -4.52 -2.11 -4.58
CA VAL A 18 -5.23 -3.35 -4.84
C VAL A 18 -4.32 -4.18 -5.75
N GLY A 19 -4.08 -5.42 -5.38
CA GLY A 19 -3.29 -6.32 -6.19
C GLY A 19 -3.87 -7.72 -6.18
N PHE A 20 -3.52 -8.50 -7.19
CA PHE A 20 -3.93 -9.90 -7.22
C PHE A 20 -3.07 -10.74 -6.29
N ASN A 21 -3.66 -11.84 -5.81
CA ASN A 21 -2.97 -12.81 -4.94
C ASN A 21 -2.03 -13.67 -5.79
N VAL A 22 -0.92 -13.06 -6.21
CA VAL A 22 0.05 -13.73 -7.07
C VAL A 22 1.43 -13.12 -6.83
N GLY A 23 2.47 -13.93 -6.99
CA GLY A 23 3.85 -13.47 -6.85
C GLY A 23 4.11 -12.91 -5.47
N GLY A 24 4.83 -11.81 -5.40
CA GLY A 24 5.17 -11.17 -4.14
C GLY A 24 4.14 -10.21 -3.61
N ILE A 25 3.01 -10.04 -4.31
CA ILE A 25 1.99 -9.08 -3.90
C ILE A 25 1.41 -9.39 -2.52
N PRO A 26 1.07 -10.66 -2.20
CA PRO A 26 0.51 -10.94 -0.87
C PRO A 26 1.46 -10.63 0.28
N GLU A 27 2.76 -10.54 -0.01
CA GLU A 27 3.73 -10.20 1.03
C GLU A 27 3.83 -8.70 1.24
N MET A 28 3.48 -7.91 0.23
CA MET A 28 3.54 -6.46 0.32
C MET A 28 2.27 -5.85 0.88
N ILE A 29 1.14 -6.45 0.59
CA ILE A 29 -0.16 -5.93 0.99
C ILE A 29 -0.77 -6.87 2.03
N ASP A 30 -1.08 -6.33 3.20
CA ASP A 30 -1.84 -7.06 4.21
C ASP A 30 -3.31 -6.78 3.95
N HIS A 31 -4.02 -7.81 3.52
CA HIS A 31 -5.39 -7.71 3.04
C HIS A 31 -6.31 -7.04 4.06
N LEU A 32 -7.03 -6.02 3.65
CA LEU A 32 -7.99 -5.27 4.45
C LEU A 32 -7.34 -4.48 5.58
N HIS A 33 -6.01 -4.41 5.61
CA HIS A 33 -5.30 -3.67 6.64
C HIS A 33 -4.57 -2.46 6.06
N ASN A 34 -3.88 -2.66 4.93
CA ASN A 34 -3.20 -1.55 4.27
C ASN A 34 -3.45 -1.55 2.77
N GLY A 35 -4.36 -2.40 2.31
CA GLY A 35 -4.73 -2.52 0.91
C GLY A 35 -5.64 -3.71 0.74
N TYR A 36 -5.74 -4.20 -0.47
CA TYR A 36 -6.68 -5.27 -0.80
C TYR A 36 -5.98 -6.26 -1.73
N VAL A 37 -6.01 -7.54 -1.35
CA VAL A 37 -5.45 -8.60 -2.18
C VAL A 37 -6.62 -9.35 -2.80
N ALA A 38 -6.80 -9.16 -4.10
CA ALA A 38 -7.91 -9.75 -4.84
C ALA A 38 -7.56 -11.15 -5.29
N GLN A 39 -8.57 -11.98 -5.44
CA GLN A 39 -8.42 -13.33 -5.96
C GLN A 39 -7.80 -13.28 -7.35
N TYR A 40 -6.80 -14.12 -7.60
CA TYR A 40 -6.05 -14.09 -8.84
C TYR A 40 -6.98 -14.29 -10.04
N LYS A 41 -6.85 -13.42 -11.02
CA LYS A 41 -7.61 -13.42 -12.27
C LYS A 41 -9.10 -13.13 -12.10
N SER A 42 -9.53 -12.71 -10.91
CA SER A 42 -10.93 -12.32 -10.72
C SER A 42 -11.05 -10.81 -10.86
N SER A 43 -11.49 -10.35 -12.02
CA SER A 43 -11.71 -8.92 -12.22
C SER A 43 -12.83 -8.41 -11.32
N GLU A 44 -13.79 -9.27 -11.00
CA GLU A 44 -14.86 -8.91 -10.08
C GLU A 44 -14.30 -8.60 -8.69
N ASP A 45 -13.42 -9.48 -8.19
CA ASP A 45 -12.84 -9.25 -6.86
C ASP A 45 -11.89 -8.06 -6.86
N PHE A 46 -11.21 -7.84 -7.97
CA PHE A 46 -10.36 -6.65 -8.10
C PHE A 46 -11.20 -5.39 -8.01
N ALA A 47 -12.34 -5.38 -8.69
CA ALA A 47 -13.27 -4.24 -8.63
C ALA A 47 -13.81 -4.05 -7.21
N ASN A 48 -14.08 -5.17 -6.51
CA ASN A 48 -14.50 -5.09 -5.11
C ASN A 48 -13.44 -4.41 -4.26
N GLY A 49 -12.17 -4.69 -4.54
CA GLY A 49 -11.07 -4.07 -3.80
C GLY A 49 -11.00 -2.58 -4.03
N ILE A 50 -11.16 -2.16 -5.28
CA ILE A 50 -11.17 -0.74 -5.60
C ILE A 50 -12.31 -0.04 -4.87
N HIS A 51 -13.49 -0.65 -4.92
CA HIS A 51 -14.66 -0.08 -4.24
C HIS A 51 -14.41 0.00 -2.73
N TRP A 52 -13.84 -1.05 -2.16
CA TRP A 52 -13.58 -1.09 -0.72
C TRP A 52 -12.67 0.06 -0.30
N ILE A 53 -11.58 0.27 -1.05
CA ILE A 53 -10.64 1.34 -0.72
C ILE A 53 -11.30 2.71 -0.83
N LEU A 54 -12.09 2.91 -1.89
CA LEU A 54 -12.69 4.23 -2.15
C LEU A 54 -13.81 4.56 -1.17
N THR A 55 -14.42 3.54 -0.56
CA THR A 55 -15.54 3.77 0.37
C THR A 55 -15.17 3.52 1.83
N GLU A 56 -13.91 3.21 2.11
CA GLU A 56 -13.48 2.92 3.47
C GLU A 56 -13.50 4.20 4.31
N PRO A 57 -14.30 4.23 5.40
CA PRO A 57 -14.37 5.45 6.21
C PRO A 57 -13.06 5.75 6.95
N GLU A 58 -12.21 4.75 7.15
CA GLU A 58 -10.92 4.92 7.82
C GLU A 58 -9.80 5.01 6.80
N TYR A 59 -10.01 5.75 5.71
CA TYR A 59 -9.01 5.82 4.65
C TYR A 59 -7.67 6.37 5.15
N ASP A 60 -7.70 7.35 6.05
CA ASP A 60 -6.45 7.92 6.55
C ASP A 60 -5.64 6.89 7.32
N GLU A 61 -6.30 6.02 8.07
CA GLU A 61 -5.61 4.94 8.78
C GLU A 61 -5.05 3.93 7.78
N LEU A 62 -5.83 3.61 6.75
CA LEU A 62 -5.40 2.71 5.69
C LEU A 62 -4.15 3.26 5.00
N SER A 63 -4.15 4.54 4.70
CA SER A 63 -3.03 5.23 4.09
C SER A 63 -1.79 5.16 4.97
N ALA A 64 -1.95 5.41 6.26
CA ALA A 64 -0.83 5.36 7.20
C ALA A 64 -0.26 3.96 7.31
N GLN A 65 -1.12 2.94 7.33
CA GLN A 65 -0.67 1.56 7.40
C GLN A 65 0.08 1.14 6.14
N ALA A 66 -0.38 1.61 4.97
CA ALA A 66 0.33 1.32 3.72
C ALA A 66 1.73 1.91 3.75
N CYS A 67 1.84 3.15 4.18
CA CYS A 67 3.13 3.82 4.25
C CYS A 67 4.06 3.10 5.23
N ARG A 68 3.53 2.73 6.39
CA ARG A 68 4.31 2.07 7.44
C ARG A 68 4.84 0.73 6.94
N LYS A 69 4.01 -0.03 6.23
CA LYS A 69 4.42 -1.32 5.70
C LYS A 69 5.57 -1.18 4.71
N ALA A 70 5.44 -0.22 3.78
CA ALA A 70 6.45 -0.02 2.75
C ALA A 70 7.77 0.44 3.37
N ILE A 71 7.72 1.38 4.31
CA ILE A 71 8.92 1.88 4.97
C ILE A 71 9.64 0.73 5.69
N GLY A 72 8.89 -0.13 6.36
CA GLY A 72 9.48 -1.26 7.07
C GLY A 72 10.21 -2.22 6.14
N ASN A 73 9.70 -2.38 4.91
CA ASN A 73 10.32 -3.29 3.95
C ASN A 73 11.57 -2.73 3.30
N TYR A 74 11.73 -1.40 3.32
CA TYR A 74 12.88 -0.75 2.69
C TYR A 74 13.82 -0.10 3.69
N SER A 75 13.81 -0.57 4.93
CA SER A 75 14.45 0.14 6.02
C SER A 75 15.95 0.35 5.87
N GLU A 76 16.62 -0.38 4.98
CA GLU A 76 18.07 -0.30 4.88
C GLU A 76 18.57 0.26 3.57
N SER A 77 17.73 0.93 2.80
CA SER A 77 18.15 1.45 1.52
C SER A 77 18.01 2.97 1.48
N ILE A 78 18.71 3.58 0.53
CA ILE A 78 18.57 5.02 0.30
C ILE A 78 17.16 5.36 -0.11
N ILE A 79 16.49 4.44 -0.81
CA ILE A 79 15.10 4.61 -1.21
C ILE A 79 14.22 4.71 0.02
N ALA A 80 14.48 3.88 1.03
CA ALA A 80 13.69 3.92 2.26
C ALA A 80 13.80 5.27 2.93
N LYS A 81 15.00 5.85 2.96
CA LYS A 81 15.17 7.16 3.57
C LYS A 81 14.36 8.21 2.83
N LYS A 82 14.36 8.13 1.51
CA LYS A 82 13.58 9.07 0.69
C LYS A 82 12.09 8.97 1.01
N TYR A 83 11.58 7.76 1.13
CA TYR A 83 10.17 7.55 1.40
C TYR A 83 9.83 7.82 2.86
N THR A 84 10.79 7.69 3.76
CA THR A 84 10.59 8.11 5.14
C THR A 84 10.30 9.60 5.21
N ASP A 85 11.00 10.40 4.41
CA ASP A 85 10.74 11.83 4.36
C ASP A 85 9.32 12.11 3.89
N VAL A 86 8.84 11.35 2.89
CA VAL A 86 7.46 11.49 2.42
C VAL A 86 6.49 11.11 3.53
N TYR A 87 6.77 10.03 4.24
CA TYR A 87 5.94 9.60 5.36
C TYR A 87 5.82 10.69 6.42
N ASN A 88 6.96 11.27 6.80
CA ASN A 88 6.97 12.31 7.82
C ASN A 88 6.19 13.53 7.36
N LYS A 89 6.27 13.84 6.08
CA LYS A 89 5.53 14.97 5.52
C LYS A 89 4.03 14.72 5.58
N ILE A 90 3.60 13.48 5.27
CA ILE A 90 2.19 13.13 5.31
C ILE A 90 1.66 13.16 6.74
N THR A 91 2.37 12.51 7.66
CA THR A 91 1.91 12.42 9.06
C THR A 91 1.99 13.78 9.74
N GLY A 92 3.03 14.57 9.44
CA GLY A 92 3.17 15.91 10.01
C GLY A 92 2.08 16.85 9.55
N LYS A 93 1.55 16.60 8.34
CA LYS A 93 0.48 17.43 7.80
C LYS A 93 -0.82 17.26 8.58
N TYR A 94 -1.04 16.07 9.12
CA TYR A 94 -2.28 15.73 9.81
C TYR A 94 -2.13 15.60 11.31
N ALA A 95 -0.94 15.87 11.81
CA ALA A 95 -0.66 15.75 13.25
C ALA A 95 -1.18 16.95 14.07
#